data_f4005000b9f07fe940a07276cbce1d60
#
_entry.id   f4005000b9f07fe940a07276cbce1d60
#
_cell.length_a   1.000
_cell.length_b   1.000
_cell.length_c   1.000
_cell.angle_alpha   90.00
_cell.angle_beta   90.00
_cell.angle_gamma   90.00
#
_symmetry.space_group_name_H-M   'P 1'
#
loop_
_entity.id
_entity.type
_entity.pdbx_description
1 polymer ?
#
loop_
_entity_poly.entity_id
_entity_poly.type
_entity_poly.pdbx_seq_one_letter_code
_entity_poly.pdbx_strand_id
1 'polypeptide(L)' 'MMKLRIITPTGCNVEAAVTKVFLPGGAGAFEVLQGHAPIVSTLEKGSVRYEEGGRMKEYAVENGFVEVENDTILVCTEK' A
#
# COMPACT_ATOMS: atom_id res chain seq x y z
N MET A 1 11.66 9.37 2.44
CA MET A 1 10.24 9.00 2.36
C MET A 1 10.06 7.81 1.44
N MET A 2 8.98 7.10 1.63
CA MET A 2 8.63 5.97 0.77
C MET A 2 7.73 6.42 -0.37
N LYS A 3 7.69 5.63 -1.42
CA LYS A 3 6.81 5.86 -2.56
C LYS A 3 5.72 4.80 -2.58
N LEU A 4 4.47 5.24 -2.61
CA LEU A 4 3.31 4.36 -2.71
C LEU A 4 2.68 4.48 -4.08
N ARG A 5 2.40 3.34 -4.72
CA ARG A 5 1.63 3.30 -5.95
C ARG A 5 0.51 2.29 -5.77
N ILE A 6 -0.70 2.68 -6.14
CA ILE A 6 -1.86 1.78 -6.15
C ILE A 6 -2.33 1.67 -7.58
N ILE A 7 -2.24 0.46 -8.12
CA ILE A 7 -2.54 0.16 -9.51
C ILE A 7 -3.81 -0.70 -9.57
N THR A 8 -4.69 -0.32 -10.48
CA THR A 8 -5.90 -1.07 -10.78
C THR A 8 -5.87 -1.48 -12.25
N PRO A 9 -6.82 -2.29 -12.73
CA PRO A 9 -6.85 -2.65 -14.15
C PRO A 9 -6.98 -1.45 -15.09
N THR A 10 -7.45 -0.31 -14.59
CA THR A 10 -7.60 0.91 -15.41
C THR A 10 -6.40 1.84 -15.32
N GLY A 11 -5.38 1.50 -14.53
CA GLY A 11 -4.16 2.29 -14.45
C GLY A 11 -3.75 2.59 -13.01
N CYS A 12 -2.86 3.58 -12.85
CA CYS A 12 -2.36 4.00 -11.56
C CYS A 12 -3.31 5.02 -10.94
N ASN A 13 -3.97 4.66 -9.84
CA ASN A 13 -4.95 5.52 -9.20
C ASN A 13 -4.36 6.36 -8.06
N VAL A 14 -3.27 5.92 -7.48
CA VAL A 14 -2.57 6.65 -6.42
C VAL A 14 -1.08 6.57 -6.66
N GLU A 15 -0.42 7.72 -6.58
CA GLU A 15 1.04 7.79 -6.56
C GLU A 15 1.41 8.89 -5.59
N ALA A 16 2.05 8.53 -4.48
CA ALA A 16 2.26 9.45 -3.38
C ALA A 16 3.58 9.19 -2.68
N ALA A 17 4.17 10.26 -2.14
CA ALA A 17 5.29 10.15 -1.22
C ALA A 17 4.71 10.05 0.19
N VAL A 18 5.04 8.98 0.89
CA VAL A 18 4.39 8.64 2.15
C VAL A 18 5.40 8.38 3.26
N THR A 19 4.98 8.56 4.50
CA THR A 19 5.81 8.31 5.67
C THR A 19 5.45 6.99 6.34
N LYS A 20 4.23 6.50 6.15
CA LYS A 20 3.82 5.19 6.65
C LYS A 20 2.63 4.68 5.84
N VAL A 21 2.47 3.38 5.79
CA VAL A 21 1.36 2.73 5.10
C VAL A 21 0.87 1.56 5.95
N PHE A 22 -0.45 1.47 6.13
CA PHE A 22 -1.12 0.34 6.77
C PHE A 22 -1.83 -0.45 5.69
N LEU A 23 -1.63 -1.77 5.70
CA LEU A 23 -2.12 -2.64 4.63
C LEU A 23 -2.95 -3.78 5.22
N PRO A 24 -4.10 -4.13 4.59
CA PRO A 24 -4.92 -5.25 5.04
C PRO A 24 -4.38 -6.56 4.46
N GLY A 25 -3.27 -7.04 5.01
CA GLY A 25 -2.64 -8.26 4.52
C GLY A 25 -3.50 -9.49 4.75
N GLY A 26 -3.39 -10.48 3.85
CA GLY A 26 -4.15 -11.72 3.95
C GLY A 26 -3.82 -12.54 5.18
N ALA A 27 -2.60 -12.44 5.70
CA ALA A 27 -2.18 -13.12 6.93
C ALA A 27 -2.31 -12.21 8.16
N GLY A 28 -2.89 -11.02 8.01
CA GLY A 28 -3.04 -10.04 9.07
C GLY A 28 -2.61 -8.67 8.61
N ALA A 29 -3.21 -7.63 9.16
CA ALA A 29 -2.86 -6.26 8.85
C ALA A 29 -1.43 -5.96 9.29
N PHE A 30 -0.72 -5.17 8.51
CA PHE A 30 0.64 -4.79 8.86
C PHE A 30 0.96 -3.37 8.44
N GLU A 31 1.98 -2.80 9.06
CA GLU A 31 2.42 -1.44 8.80
C GLU A 31 3.79 -1.45 8.14
N VAL A 32 3.98 -0.56 7.16
CA VAL A 32 5.26 -0.39 6.49
C VAL A 32 5.81 0.99 6.81
N LEU A 33 7.02 1.02 7.34
CA LEU A 33 7.77 2.23 7.61
C LEU A 33 9.03 2.21 6.76
N GLN A 34 9.69 3.37 6.65
CA GLN A 34 10.93 3.47 5.88
C GLN A 34 11.96 2.44 6.36
N GLY A 35 12.63 1.80 5.42
CA GLY A 35 13.61 0.77 5.74
C GLY A 35 13.02 -0.62 5.95
N HIS A 36 11.72 -0.79 5.72
CA HIS A 36 11.08 -2.09 5.88
C HIS A 36 11.73 -3.12 4.96
N ALA A 37 11.91 -4.33 5.48
CA ALA A 37 12.44 -5.44 4.69
C ALA A 37 11.51 -5.75 3.50
N PRO A 38 12.06 -6.27 2.40
CA PRO A 38 11.22 -6.67 1.27
C PRO A 38 10.17 -7.69 1.68
N ILE A 39 8.96 -7.51 1.18
CA ILE A 39 7.83 -8.41 1.45
C ILE A 39 6.90 -8.45 0.25
N VAL A 40 6.31 -9.61 0.02
CA VAL A 40 5.20 -9.78 -0.91
C VAL A 40 4.07 -10.43 -0.12
N SER A 41 2.88 -9.84 -0.19
CA SER A 41 1.73 -10.34 0.55
C SER A 41 0.46 -10.19 -0.26
N THR A 42 -0.48 -11.09 -0.06
CA THR A 42 -1.84 -10.89 -0.56
C THR A 42 -2.53 -9.82 0.27
N LEU A 43 -3.55 -9.20 -0.31
CA LEU A 43 -4.38 -8.23 0.37
C LEU A 43 -5.81 -8.74 0.45
N GLU A 44 -6.46 -8.50 1.58
CA GLU A 44 -7.87 -8.75 1.76
C GLU A 44 -8.67 -7.48 1.52
N LYS A 45 -9.97 -7.65 1.39
CA LYS A 45 -10.89 -6.51 1.34
C LYS A 45 -10.68 -5.63 2.57
N GLY A 46 -10.49 -4.35 2.34
CA GLY A 46 -10.27 -3.38 3.41
C GLY A 46 -9.78 -2.08 2.85
N SER A 47 -9.01 -1.35 3.65
CA SER A 47 -8.46 -0.07 3.23
C SER A 47 -6.95 -0.05 3.38
N VAL A 48 -6.29 0.47 2.35
CA VAL A 48 -4.89 0.88 2.46
C VAL A 48 -4.91 2.28 3.04
N ARG A 49 -4.28 2.45 4.21
CA ARG A 49 -4.22 3.76 4.87
C ARG A 49 -2.78 4.25 4.83
N TYR A 50 -2.60 5.50 4.47
CA TYR A 50 -1.24 6.04 4.32
C TYR A 50 -1.17 7.49 4.76
N GLU A 51 0.01 7.90 5.19
CA GLU A 51 0.26 9.26 5.61
C GLU A 51 1.05 10.00 4.54
N GLU A 52 0.46 11.07 4.03
CA GLU A 52 1.07 11.94 3.03
C GLU A 52 0.95 13.37 3.49
N GLY A 53 2.11 14.05 3.61
CA GLY A 53 2.11 15.44 4.03
C GLY A 53 1.49 15.69 5.40
N GLY A 54 1.66 14.76 6.32
CA GLY A 54 1.10 14.86 7.65
C GLY A 54 -0.38 14.53 7.77
N ARG A 55 -0.99 14.04 6.68
CA ARG A 55 -2.41 13.69 6.66
C ARG A 55 -2.58 12.22 6.36
N MET A 56 -3.49 11.57 7.11
CA MET A 56 -3.87 10.20 6.82
C MET A 56 -4.92 10.19 5.72
N LYS A 57 -4.65 9.35 4.72
CA LYS A 57 -5.59 9.11 3.62
C LYS A 57 -5.86 7.62 3.56
N GLU A 58 -6.92 7.22 2.89
CA GLU A 58 -7.21 5.81 2.70
C GLU A 58 -7.79 5.52 1.34
N TYR A 59 -7.55 4.31 0.88
CA TYR A 59 -8.00 3.82 -0.40
C TYR A 59 -8.58 2.42 -0.21
N ALA A 60 -9.85 2.26 -0.55
CA ALA A 60 -10.54 0.97 -0.40
C ALA A 60 -10.03 -0.02 -1.44
N VAL A 61 -9.73 -1.24 -1.00
CA VAL A 61 -9.30 -2.33 -1.87
C VAL A 61 -10.21 -3.53 -1.67
N GLU A 62 -10.41 -4.30 -2.74
CA GLU A 62 -11.21 -5.53 -2.65
C GLU A 62 -10.33 -6.73 -2.37
N ASN A 63 -9.35 -6.95 -3.21
CA ASN A 63 -8.33 -7.97 -3.05
C ASN A 63 -7.19 -7.63 -3.99
N GLY A 64 -6.10 -8.32 -3.84
CA GLY A 64 -4.93 -8.08 -4.66
C GLY A 64 -3.67 -8.50 -3.95
N PHE A 65 -2.60 -7.79 -4.21
CA PHE A 65 -1.34 -8.05 -3.54
C PHE A 65 -0.52 -6.78 -3.40
N VAL A 66 0.46 -6.84 -2.51
CA VAL A 66 1.39 -5.75 -2.28
C VAL A 66 2.81 -6.27 -2.35
N GLU A 67 3.68 -5.47 -2.93
CA GLU A 67 5.12 -5.73 -2.95
C GLU A 67 5.83 -4.52 -2.34
N VAL A 68 6.70 -4.78 -1.38
CA VAL A 68 7.51 -3.75 -0.72
C VAL A 68 8.96 -4.05 -1.00
N GLU A 69 9.68 -3.08 -1.56
CA GLU A 69 11.11 -3.21 -1.84
C GLU A 69 11.72 -1.83 -1.99
N ASN A 70 12.87 -1.61 -1.32
CA ASN A 70 13.64 -0.36 -1.45
C ASN A 70 12.77 0.89 -1.23
N ASP A 71 12.03 0.92 -0.13
CA ASP A 71 11.15 2.02 0.23
C ASP A 71 10.10 2.34 -0.85
N THR A 72 9.78 1.37 -1.67
CA THR A 72 8.71 1.46 -2.66
C THR A 72 7.64 0.44 -2.33
N ILE A 73 6.39 0.90 -2.29
CA ILE A 73 5.24 0.05 -1.99
C ILE A 73 4.35 0.05 -3.21
N LEU A 74 4.21 -1.12 -3.80
CA LEU A 74 3.34 -1.31 -4.97
C LEU A 74 2.14 -2.15 -4.56
N VAL A 75 0.97 -1.55 -4.65
CA VAL A 75 -0.30 -2.22 -4.39
C VAL A 75 -0.99 -2.46 -5.72
N CYS A 76 -1.37 -3.70 -5.98
CA CYS A 76 -2.16 -4.07 -7.14
C CYS A 76 -3.49 -4.59 -6.63
N THR A 77 -4.57 -3.95 -7.02
CA THR A 77 -5.92 -4.30 -6.58
C THR A 77 -6.84 -4.39 -7.79
N GLU A 78 -7.91 -5.16 -7.66
CA GLU A 78 -8.87 -5.34 -8.75
C GLU A 78 -9.77 -4.13 -8.94
N LYS A 79 -9.79 -3.24 -7.95
CA LYS A 79 -10.59 -2.03 -8.07
C LYS A 79 -9.80 -0.81 -7.64
#